data_05827281c687caeca3f78bbda01b591b
#
_entry.id   05827281c687caeca3f78bbda01b591b
#
_cell.length_a   1.000
_cell.length_b   1.000
_cell.length_c   1.000
_cell.angle_alpha   90.00
_cell.angle_beta   90.00
_cell.angle_gamma   90.00
#
_symmetry.space_group_name_H-M   'P 1'
#
loop_
_entity.id
_entity.type
_entity.pdbx_description
1 polymer ?
#
loop_
_entity_poly.entity_id
_entity_poly.type
_entity_poly.pdbx_seq_one_letter_code
_entity_poly.pdbx_strand_id
1 'polypeptide(L)'
;MSSQADHGGHRERMRKRFKESGNFKGFSEHEILEMLLFYIVPRKNTNDIAHELIKKFGSLNSVLNASVEELSSVKDMGESSANSLLFFRELINYCSTVTDSRIDIRNISAALSFVNNCFRNEKQEKFKVICIDSGFHIKSVTDISAGGARFTPVDFRELTKAVLNSGTDIVILAHNHPDSPNTPVSYTHLRAHET
;
A
#
# COMPACT_ATOMS: atom_id res chain seq x y z
N MET A 1 -25.77 -33.53 0.36
CA MET A 1 -24.96 -33.47 -0.89
C MET A 1 -25.35 -32.29 -1.78
N SER A 2 -25.55 -31.06 -1.27
CA SER A 2 -26.04 -29.92 -2.09
C SER A 2 -25.18 -28.65 -2.06
N SER A 3 -24.00 -28.66 -1.45
CA SER A 3 -23.19 -27.41 -1.31
C SER A 3 -22.14 -27.15 -2.39
N GLN A 4 -21.74 -28.15 -3.17
CA GLN A 4 -20.67 -27.98 -4.15
C GLN A 4 -21.11 -27.34 -5.49
N ALA A 5 -22.36 -27.49 -5.88
CA ALA A 5 -22.87 -26.96 -7.17
C ALA A 5 -23.10 -25.43 -7.13
N ASP A 6 -23.39 -24.86 -5.96
CA ASP A 6 -23.72 -23.43 -5.83
C ASP A 6 -22.47 -22.53 -5.83
N HIS A 7 -21.34 -23.03 -5.35
CA HIS A 7 -20.09 -22.25 -5.28
C HIS A 7 -19.45 -21.98 -6.65
N GLY A 8 -19.64 -22.86 -7.65
CA GLY A 8 -19.15 -22.66 -9.01
C GLY A 8 -19.85 -21.49 -9.68
N GLY A 9 -21.18 -21.41 -9.55
CA GLY A 9 -21.96 -20.33 -10.12
C GLY A 9 -21.71 -18.97 -9.48
N HIS A 10 -21.40 -18.93 -8.17
CA HIS A 10 -21.07 -17.69 -7.47
C HIS A 10 -19.73 -17.11 -7.96
N ARG A 11 -18.67 -17.90 -8.03
CA ARG A 11 -17.35 -17.47 -8.54
C ARG A 11 -17.44 -16.94 -9.97
N GLU A 12 -18.24 -17.59 -10.81
CA GLU A 12 -18.42 -17.17 -12.19
C GLU A 12 -19.15 -15.82 -12.28
N ARG A 13 -20.22 -15.64 -11.51
CA ARG A 13 -20.94 -14.34 -11.42
C ARG A 13 -20.01 -13.20 -10.96
N MET A 14 -19.18 -13.44 -9.95
CA MET A 14 -18.22 -12.45 -9.43
C MET A 14 -17.19 -12.06 -10.50
N ARG A 15 -16.61 -13.05 -11.18
CA ARG A 15 -15.67 -12.81 -12.29
C ARG A 15 -16.32 -12.06 -13.45
N LYS A 16 -17.56 -12.41 -13.79
CA LYS A 16 -18.32 -11.72 -14.85
C LYS A 16 -18.56 -10.25 -14.46
N ARG A 17 -19.01 -9.98 -13.25
CA ARG A 17 -19.23 -8.62 -12.73
C ARG A 17 -17.93 -7.79 -12.79
N PHE A 18 -16.80 -8.36 -12.36
CA PHE A 18 -15.50 -7.69 -12.44
C PHE A 18 -15.08 -7.44 -13.89
N LYS A 19 -15.26 -8.42 -14.79
CA LYS A 19 -14.94 -8.28 -16.22
C LYS A 19 -15.76 -7.16 -16.88
N GLU A 20 -17.03 -7.02 -16.53
CA GLU A 20 -17.93 -5.99 -17.05
C GLU A 20 -17.60 -4.59 -16.52
N SER A 21 -17.21 -4.49 -15.25
CA SER A 21 -16.87 -3.20 -14.61
C SER A 21 -15.43 -2.74 -14.90
N GLY A 22 -14.50 -3.67 -15.12
CA GLY A 22 -13.06 -3.41 -15.28
C GLY A 22 -12.36 -2.86 -14.02
N ASN A 23 -13.07 -2.77 -12.90
CA ASN A 23 -12.55 -2.24 -11.64
C ASN A 23 -13.37 -2.76 -10.45
N PHE A 24 -12.96 -2.40 -9.22
CA PHE A 24 -13.65 -2.81 -7.99
C PHE A 24 -14.74 -1.84 -7.51
N LYS A 25 -15.19 -0.90 -8.34
CA LYS A 25 -16.27 0.02 -7.93
C LYS A 25 -17.56 -0.76 -7.66
N GLY A 26 -18.10 -0.57 -6.47
CA GLY A 26 -19.31 -1.28 -5.99
C GLY A 26 -19.06 -2.69 -5.45
N PHE A 27 -17.80 -3.12 -5.32
CA PHE A 27 -17.43 -4.31 -4.56
C PHE A 27 -17.15 -3.93 -3.11
N SER A 28 -17.61 -4.76 -2.18
CA SER A 28 -17.22 -4.65 -0.78
C SER A 28 -15.84 -5.28 -0.55
N GLU A 29 -15.17 -4.95 0.56
CA GLU A 29 -13.83 -5.46 0.86
C GLU A 29 -13.78 -6.99 0.93
N HIS A 30 -14.81 -7.63 1.49
CA HIS A 30 -14.86 -9.09 1.54
C HIS A 30 -15.03 -9.71 0.15
N GLU A 31 -15.78 -9.08 -0.77
CA GLU A 31 -15.92 -9.54 -2.15
C GLU A 31 -14.59 -9.44 -2.91
N ILE A 32 -13.84 -8.36 -2.71
CA ILE A 32 -12.50 -8.18 -3.30
C ILE A 32 -11.54 -9.25 -2.78
N LEU A 33 -11.53 -9.46 -1.47
CA LEU A 33 -10.72 -10.51 -0.84
C LEU A 33 -11.12 -11.91 -1.33
N GLU A 34 -12.41 -12.18 -1.42
CA GLU A 34 -12.92 -13.43 -1.93
C GLU A 34 -12.43 -13.72 -3.35
N MET A 35 -12.46 -12.71 -4.23
CA MET A 35 -11.94 -12.85 -5.60
C MET A 35 -10.45 -13.16 -5.63
N LEU A 36 -9.65 -12.55 -4.76
CA LEU A 36 -8.24 -12.89 -4.60
C LEU A 36 -8.07 -14.34 -4.15
N LEU A 37 -8.87 -14.78 -3.17
CA LEU A 37 -8.86 -16.15 -2.66
C LEU A 37 -9.29 -17.19 -3.69
N PHE A 38 -9.99 -16.83 -4.77
CA PHE A 38 -10.28 -17.76 -5.86
C PHE A 38 -9.03 -18.37 -6.50
N TYR A 39 -7.94 -17.63 -6.49
CA TYR A 39 -6.65 -18.06 -7.03
C TYR A 39 -5.76 -18.76 -6.01
N ILE A 40 -5.97 -18.46 -4.72
CA ILE A 40 -5.15 -18.97 -3.60
C ILE A 40 -5.73 -20.27 -3.05
N VAL A 41 -7.07 -20.34 -2.95
CA VAL A 41 -7.79 -21.46 -2.32
C VAL A 41 -8.88 -21.99 -3.28
N PRO A 42 -8.48 -22.72 -4.34
CA PRO A 42 -9.39 -23.02 -5.45
C PRO A 42 -10.53 -24.00 -5.10
N ARG A 43 -10.36 -24.82 -4.06
CA ARG A 43 -11.28 -25.94 -3.75
C ARG A 43 -12.15 -25.74 -2.51
N LYS A 44 -12.09 -24.58 -1.83
CA LYS A 44 -12.85 -24.30 -0.62
C LYS A 44 -13.86 -23.18 -0.83
N ASN A 45 -14.75 -22.99 0.13
CA ASN A 45 -15.65 -21.84 0.16
C ASN A 45 -14.86 -20.59 0.55
N THR A 46 -14.48 -19.80 -0.45
CA THR A 46 -13.70 -18.59 -0.27
C THR A 46 -14.50 -17.43 0.30
N ASN A 47 -15.84 -17.48 0.18
CA ASN A 47 -16.72 -16.47 0.77
C ASN A 47 -16.65 -16.51 2.31
N ASP A 48 -16.79 -17.69 2.91
CA ASP A 48 -16.69 -17.85 4.37
C ASP A 48 -15.30 -17.43 4.88
N ILE A 49 -14.24 -17.81 4.15
CA ILE A 49 -12.87 -17.45 4.52
C ILE A 49 -12.69 -15.92 4.46
N ALA A 50 -13.19 -15.26 3.41
CA ALA A 50 -13.09 -13.80 3.28
C ALA A 50 -13.84 -13.08 4.40
N HIS A 51 -15.05 -13.55 4.74
CA HIS A 51 -15.81 -12.98 5.86
C HIS A 51 -15.11 -13.16 7.21
N GLU A 52 -14.55 -14.34 7.50
CA GLU A 52 -13.81 -14.57 8.75
C GLU A 52 -12.54 -13.73 8.83
N LEU A 53 -11.82 -13.56 7.72
CA LEU A 53 -10.65 -12.69 7.65
C LEU A 53 -11.03 -11.21 7.91
N ILE A 54 -12.02 -10.67 7.20
CA ILE A 54 -12.47 -9.28 7.41
C ILE A 54 -13.00 -9.08 8.83
N LYS A 55 -13.78 -10.04 9.36
CA LYS A 55 -14.27 -9.98 10.73
C LYS A 55 -13.13 -9.95 11.76
N LYS A 56 -12.07 -10.74 11.55
CA LYS A 56 -10.93 -10.82 12.47
C LYS A 56 -10.03 -9.59 12.41
N PHE A 57 -9.74 -9.08 11.21
CA PHE A 57 -8.75 -8.03 10.99
C PHE A 57 -9.35 -6.64 10.74
N GLY A 58 -10.66 -6.55 10.51
CA GLY A 58 -11.40 -5.29 10.37
C GLY A 58 -11.47 -4.73 8.96
N SER A 59 -10.42 -4.89 8.14
CA SER A 59 -10.39 -4.37 6.77
C SER A 59 -9.52 -5.24 5.85
N LEU A 60 -9.69 -5.08 4.53
CA LEU A 60 -8.85 -5.73 3.53
C LEU A 60 -7.37 -5.33 3.69
N ASN A 61 -7.12 -4.06 3.97
CA ASN A 61 -5.76 -3.58 4.19
C ASN A 61 -5.12 -4.25 5.42
N SER A 62 -5.86 -4.40 6.50
CA SER A 62 -5.38 -5.09 7.72
C SER A 62 -5.13 -6.58 7.46
N VAL A 63 -5.97 -7.24 6.66
CA VAL A 63 -5.75 -8.64 6.25
C VAL A 63 -4.44 -8.78 5.47
N LEU A 64 -4.20 -7.90 4.49
CA LEU A 64 -2.98 -7.94 3.70
C LEU A 64 -1.71 -7.63 4.53
N ASN A 65 -1.84 -6.87 5.61
CA ASN A 65 -0.71 -6.52 6.50
C ASN A 65 -0.53 -7.45 7.70
N ALA A 66 -1.39 -8.46 7.86
CA ALA A 66 -1.26 -9.45 8.93
C ALA A 66 -0.07 -10.39 8.70
N SER A 67 0.45 -10.98 9.78
CA SER A 67 1.53 -11.96 9.70
C SER A 67 1.01 -13.32 9.17
N VAL A 68 1.94 -14.16 8.70
CA VAL A 68 1.61 -15.51 8.23
C VAL A 68 0.97 -16.34 9.34
N GLU A 69 1.46 -16.20 10.57
CA GLU A 69 0.95 -16.89 11.76
C GLU A 69 -0.49 -16.46 12.06
N GLU A 70 -0.76 -15.16 12.03
CA GLU A 70 -2.10 -14.60 12.27
C GLU A 70 -3.10 -15.04 11.20
N LEU A 71 -2.70 -15.01 9.93
CA LEU A 71 -3.52 -15.46 8.80
C LEU A 71 -3.80 -16.96 8.88
N SER A 72 -2.77 -17.76 9.17
CA SER A 72 -2.87 -19.23 9.26
C SER A 72 -3.74 -19.71 10.43
N SER A 73 -3.96 -18.85 11.43
CA SER A 73 -4.88 -19.17 12.55
C SER A 73 -6.35 -19.08 12.15
N VAL A 74 -6.69 -18.54 10.99
CA VAL A 74 -8.06 -18.50 10.47
C VAL A 74 -8.40 -19.84 9.85
N LYS A 75 -9.58 -20.34 10.15
CA LYS A 75 -10.07 -21.61 9.63
C LYS A 75 -9.97 -21.64 8.11
N ASP A 76 -9.49 -22.76 7.60
CA ASP A 76 -9.30 -23.01 6.16
C ASP A 76 -8.21 -22.19 5.46
N MET A 77 -7.51 -21.29 6.19
CA MET A 77 -6.29 -20.62 5.76
C MET A 77 -5.08 -21.39 6.27
N GLY A 78 -4.45 -22.18 5.40
CA GLY A 78 -3.17 -22.81 5.73
C GLY A 78 -1.99 -21.87 5.47
N GLU A 79 -0.82 -22.24 5.95
CA GLU A 79 0.43 -21.48 5.78
C GLU A 79 0.74 -21.13 4.32
N SER A 80 0.52 -22.08 3.38
CA SER A 80 0.68 -21.83 1.95
C SER A 80 -0.24 -20.72 1.42
N SER A 81 -1.50 -20.66 1.89
CA SER A 81 -2.45 -19.62 1.50
C SER A 81 -2.08 -18.28 2.11
N ALA A 82 -1.61 -18.27 3.36
CA ALA A 82 -1.12 -17.06 4.04
C ALA A 82 0.12 -16.50 3.32
N ASN A 83 1.07 -17.34 2.96
CA ASN A 83 2.24 -16.95 2.16
C ASN A 83 1.86 -16.39 0.78
N SER A 84 0.79 -16.92 0.16
CA SER A 84 0.30 -16.37 -1.10
C SER A 84 -0.29 -14.96 -0.93
N LEU A 85 -0.99 -14.67 0.16
CA LEU A 85 -1.44 -13.31 0.47
C LEU A 85 -0.26 -12.36 0.70
N LEU A 86 0.76 -12.82 1.42
CA LEU A 86 2.00 -12.07 1.62
C LEU A 86 2.68 -11.75 0.28
N PHE A 87 2.75 -12.72 -0.64
CA PHE A 87 3.29 -12.48 -1.98
C PHE A 87 2.52 -11.40 -2.74
N PHE A 88 1.18 -11.43 -2.71
CA PHE A 88 0.38 -10.38 -3.35
C PHE A 88 0.59 -9.01 -2.71
N ARG A 89 0.71 -8.94 -1.38
CA ARG A 89 1.08 -7.70 -0.68
C ARG A 89 2.41 -7.16 -1.20
N GLU A 90 3.44 -7.99 -1.23
CA GLU A 90 4.77 -7.57 -1.68
C GLU A 90 4.79 -7.19 -3.16
N LEU A 91 4.00 -7.86 -3.99
CA LEU A 91 3.83 -7.48 -5.40
C LEU A 91 3.18 -6.09 -5.54
N ILE A 92 2.13 -5.81 -4.77
CA ILE A 92 1.48 -4.49 -4.74
C ILE A 92 2.47 -3.43 -4.26
N ASN A 93 3.24 -3.71 -3.20
CA ASN A 93 4.26 -2.82 -2.68
C ASN A 93 5.35 -2.55 -3.73
N TYR A 94 5.87 -3.61 -4.35
CA TYR A 94 6.86 -3.48 -5.42
C TYR A 94 6.34 -2.61 -6.58
N CYS A 95 5.14 -2.87 -7.08
CA CYS A 95 4.53 -2.07 -8.14
C CYS A 95 4.29 -0.60 -7.73
N SER A 96 4.02 -0.36 -6.44
CA SER A 96 3.81 0.99 -5.90
C SER A 96 5.12 1.74 -5.66
N THR A 97 6.23 1.03 -5.42
CA THR A 97 7.57 1.60 -5.19
C THR A 97 8.39 1.73 -6.47
N VAL A 98 8.05 0.97 -7.52
CA VAL A 98 8.63 1.23 -8.85
C VAL A 98 8.18 2.64 -9.24
N THR A 99 9.08 3.58 -9.03
CA THR A 99 8.90 4.98 -9.37
C THR A 99 8.68 5.04 -10.88
N ASP A 100 7.42 5.09 -11.30
CA ASP A 100 7.15 5.41 -12.70
C ASP A 100 7.71 6.83 -12.90
N SER A 101 8.85 6.92 -13.58
CA SER A 101 9.49 8.19 -13.96
C SER A 101 8.55 9.10 -14.77
N ARG A 102 7.34 8.63 -15.05
CA ARG A 102 6.27 9.34 -15.74
C ARG A 102 5.24 10.00 -14.82
N ILE A 103 5.35 9.86 -13.48
CA ILE A 103 4.43 10.56 -12.58
C ILE A 103 4.74 12.04 -12.66
N ASP A 104 3.82 12.78 -13.27
CA ASP A 104 3.88 14.23 -13.37
C ASP A 104 3.31 14.83 -12.09
N ILE A 105 4.18 15.33 -11.23
CA ILE A 105 3.83 15.91 -9.94
C ILE A 105 3.34 17.36 -10.03
N ARG A 106 3.23 17.97 -11.22
CA ARG A 106 2.56 19.26 -11.40
C ARG A 106 1.09 19.17 -10.98
N ASN A 107 0.50 17.99 -11.08
CA ASN A 107 -0.82 17.73 -10.54
C ASN A 107 -0.72 17.41 -9.03
N ILE A 108 -1.23 18.31 -8.19
CA ILE A 108 -1.21 18.18 -6.73
C ILE A 108 -1.84 16.86 -6.26
N SER A 109 -2.95 16.42 -6.87
CA SER A 109 -3.59 15.14 -6.52
C SER A 109 -2.69 13.94 -6.83
N ALA A 110 -1.97 13.97 -7.95
CA ALA A 110 -1.01 12.92 -8.31
C ALA A 110 0.19 12.92 -7.34
N ALA A 111 0.71 14.10 -7.00
CA ALA A 111 1.78 14.26 -6.02
C ALA A 111 1.39 13.74 -4.64
N LEU A 112 0.22 14.12 -4.13
CA LEU A 112 -0.30 13.64 -2.84
C LEU A 112 -0.54 12.14 -2.85
N SER A 113 -1.11 11.58 -3.92
CA SER A 113 -1.31 10.15 -4.06
C SER A 113 0.02 9.39 -4.05
N PHE A 114 1.03 9.92 -4.74
CA PHE A 114 2.37 9.35 -4.73
C PHE A 114 3.00 9.39 -3.34
N VAL A 115 2.99 10.55 -2.67
CA VAL A 115 3.52 10.70 -1.31
C VAL A 115 2.82 9.74 -0.34
N ASN A 116 1.49 9.66 -0.38
CA ASN A 116 0.73 8.73 0.47
C ASN A 116 1.11 7.27 0.20
N ASN A 117 1.33 6.89 -1.07
CA ASN A 117 1.77 5.55 -1.42
C ASN A 117 3.17 5.23 -0.86
N CYS A 118 4.08 6.22 -0.78
CA CYS A 118 5.40 6.04 -0.19
C CYS A 118 5.37 5.64 1.30
N PHE A 119 4.26 5.89 1.99
CA PHE A 119 4.10 5.59 3.42
C PHE A 119 3.04 4.52 3.73
N ARG A 120 2.40 3.94 2.72
CA ARG A 120 1.21 3.07 2.89
C ARG A 120 1.40 1.93 3.88
N ASN A 121 2.60 1.36 3.96
CA ASN A 121 2.89 0.18 4.80
C ASN A 121 3.91 0.46 5.90
N GLU A 122 4.24 1.73 6.13
CA GLU A 122 5.17 2.10 7.18
C GLU A 122 4.48 2.08 8.55
N LYS A 123 4.93 1.17 9.41
CA LYS A 123 4.42 1.03 10.78
C LYS A 123 5.15 1.93 11.79
N GLN A 124 6.22 2.57 11.37
CA GLN A 124 7.01 3.50 12.17
C GLN A 124 7.02 4.87 11.53
N GLU A 125 7.30 5.90 12.30
CA GLU A 125 7.54 7.22 11.74
C GLU A 125 8.76 7.18 10.84
N LYS A 126 8.58 7.63 9.62
CA LYS A 126 9.61 7.75 8.59
C LYS A 126 9.66 9.16 8.05
N PHE A 127 10.85 9.63 7.77
CA PHE A 127 11.07 10.86 7.02
C PHE A 127 11.68 10.51 5.66
N LYS A 128 11.03 10.96 4.59
CA LYS A 128 11.46 10.67 3.20
C LYS A 128 11.75 11.95 2.45
N VAL A 129 12.79 11.89 1.63
CA VAL A 129 13.13 12.92 0.65
C VAL A 129 12.81 12.40 -0.74
N ILE A 130 11.99 13.15 -1.47
CA ILE A 130 11.59 12.85 -2.84
C ILE A 130 12.25 13.89 -3.73
N CYS A 131 13.21 13.47 -4.55
CA CYS A 131 13.93 14.32 -5.47
C CYS A 131 13.26 14.32 -6.84
N ILE A 132 13.14 15.49 -7.45
CA ILE A 132 12.31 15.76 -8.62
C ILE A 132 13.15 16.52 -9.64
N ASP A 133 13.07 16.11 -10.91
CA ASP A 133 13.77 16.82 -11.98
C ASP A 133 13.03 18.08 -12.45
N SER A 134 13.70 18.87 -13.30
CA SER A 134 13.13 20.08 -13.89
C SER A 134 11.91 19.83 -14.78
N GLY A 135 11.70 18.58 -15.21
CA GLY A 135 10.50 18.13 -15.94
C GLY A 135 9.34 17.73 -15.03
N PHE A 136 9.51 17.89 -13.70
CA PHE A 136 8.56 17.47 -12.67
C PHE A 136 8.34 15.95 -12.59
N HIS A 137 9.37 15.16 -12.94
CA HIS A 137 9.35 13.71 -12.76
C HIS A 137 10.15 13.33 -11.52
N ILE A 138 9.69 12.26 -10.87
CA ILE A 138 10.35 11.73 -9.67
C ILE A 138 11.64 11.02 -10.08
N LYS A 139 12.75 11.42 -9.48
CA LYS A 139 14.10 10.85 -9.70
C LYS A 139 14.45 9.81 -8.64
N SER A 140 14.19 10.12 -7.39
CA SER A 140 14.49 9.21 -6.28
C SER A 140 13.61 9.49 -5.08
N VAL A 141 13.42 8.45 -4.26
CA VAL A 141 12.81 8.52 -2.93
C VAL A 141 13.81 7.90 -1.96
N THR A 142 14.19 8.63 -0.93
CA THR A 142 15.21 8.19 0.03
C THR A 142 14.68 8.35 1.46
N ASP A 143 14.80 7.30 2.28
CA ASP A 143 14.54 7.37 3.72
C ASP A 143 15.71 8.08 4.40
N ILE A 144 15.42 9.16 5.14
CA ILE A 144 16.44 9.96 5.85
C ILE A 144 16.43 9.67 7.36
N SER A 145 15.43 8.96 7.84
CA SER A 145 15.30 8.68 9.26
C SER A 145 16.14 7.47 9.68
N ALA A 146 17.09 7.69 10.57
CA ALA A 146 17.72 6.62 11.34
C ALA A 146 16.81 6.27 12.53
N GLY A 147 16.17 5.09 12.48
CA GLY A 147 15.16 4.64 13.41
C GLY A 147 15.45 4.88 14.88
N GLY A 148 14.50 5.49 15.57
CA GLY A 148 14.51 5.70 17.02
C GLY A 148 13.11 6.09 17.51
N ALA A 149 12.73 5.58 18.67
CA ALA A 149 11.40 5.76 19.22
C ALA A 149 11.04 7.24 19.45
N ARG A 150 9.86 7.64 18.98
CA ARG A 150 9.09 8.86 19.28
C ARG A 150 9.48 10.21 18.66
N PHE A 151 10.68 10.43 18.21
CA PHE A 151 11.07 11.60 17.43
C PHE A 151 12.24 11.20 16.56
N THR A 152 12.10 11.21 15.26
CA THR A 152 13.21 10.93 14.36
C THR A 152 13.85 12.26 13.98
N PRO A 153 15.01 12.63 14.53
CA PRO A 153 15.72 13.81 14.09
C PRO A 153 16.09 13.62 12.61
N VAL A 154 15.81 14.63 11.79
CA VAL A 154 16.21 14.63 10.38
C VAL A 154 17.74 14.68 10.33
N ASP A 155 18.36 13.67 9.74
CA ASP A 155 19.79 13.70 9.47
C ASP A 155 20.08 14.61 8.26
N PHE A 156 20.45 15.85 8.52
CA PHE A 156 20.75 16.84 7.49
C PHE A 156 21.94 16.44 6.58
N ARG A 157 22.83 15.57 7.04
CA ARG A 157 23.92 15.07 6.20
C ARG A 157 23.42 14.09 5.17
N GLU A 158 22.60 13.13 5.58
CA GLU A 158 21.97 12.19 4.66
C GLU A 158 20.97 12.88 3.73
N LEU A 159 20.23 13.89 4.21
CA LEU A 159 19.39 14.75 3.40
C LEU A 159 20.21 15.44 2.29
N THR A 160 21.30 16.14 2.67
CA THR A 160 22.15 16.85 1.73
C THR A 160 22.77 15.88 0.72
N LYS A 161 23.25 14.73 1.18
CA LYS A 161 23.82 13.69 0.33
C LYS A 161 22.80 13.14 -0.68
N ALA A 162 21.57 12.87 -0.25
CA ALA A 162 20.52 12.40 -1.14
C ALA A 162 20.20 13.43 -2.24
N VAL A 163 20.08 14.70 -1.87
CA VAL A 163 19.79 15.80 -2.83
C VAL A 163 20.96 15.99 -3.81
N LEU A 164 22.19 16.06 -3.33
CA LEU A 164 23.37 16.24 -4.19
C LEU A 164 23.54 15.04 -5.15
N ASN A 165 23.34 13.82 -4.67
CA ASN A 165 23.47 12.63 -5.51
C ASN A 165 22.38 12.53 -6.58
N SER A 166 21.19 13.09 -6.32
CA SER A 166 20.08 13.10 -7.28
C SER A 166 20.31 14.06 -8.45
N GLY A 167 21.13 15.10 -8.24
CA GLY A 167 21.35 16.16 -9.22
C GLY A 167 20.08 16.94 -9.57
N THR A 168 19.20 17.13 -8.60
CA THR A 168 17.90 17.82 -8.78
C THR A 168 17.80 19.03 -7.87
N ASP A 169 17.06 20.05 -8.32
CA ASP A 169 16.88 21.31 -7.60
C ASP A 169 15.55 21.36 -6.82
N ILE A 170 14.66 20.39 -7.07
CA ILE A 170 13.33 20.33 -6.46
C ILE A 170 13.25 19.12 -5.54
N VAL A 171 12.82 19.34 -4.31
CA VAL A 171 12.61 18.28 -3.33
C VAL A 171 11.27 18.42 -2.62
N ILE A 172 10.64 17.28 -2.34
CA ILE A 172 9.52 17.19 -1.40
C ILE A 172 10.04 16.47 -0.16
N LEU A 173 9.82 17.08 1.00
CA LEU A 173 10.08 16.48 2.30
C LEU A 173 8.75 15.99 2.86
N ALA A 174 8.68 14.73 3.24
CA ALA A 174 7.47 14.12 3.75
C ALA A 174 7.75 13.21 4.95
N HIS A 175 6.80 13.12 5.87
CA HIS A 175 6.83 12.18 6.98
C HIS A 175 5.43 11.66 7.28
N ASN A 176 5.34 10.50 7.92
CA ASN A 176 4.09 9.89 8.34
C ASN A 176 3.96 9.86 9.86
N HIS A 177 2.72 9.78 10.34
CA HIS A 177 2.36 9.55 11.74
C HIS A 177 1.47 8.30 11.83
N PRO A 178 2.04 7.08 11.91
CA PRO A 178 1.27 5.84 11.84
C PRO A 178 0.28 5.66 13.01
N ASP A 179 0.57 6.27 14.17
CA ASP A 179 -0.26 6.16 15.38
C ASP A 179 -1.37 7.22 15.48
N SER A 180 -1.48 8.15 14.51
CA SER A 180 -2.50 9.20 14.51
C SER A 180 -3.50 9.00 13.38
N PRO A 181 -4.65 8.36 13.64
CA PRO A 181 -5.70 8.27 12.63
C PRO A 181 -6.26 9.68 12.36
N ASN A 182 -6.13 10.13 11.11
CA ASN A 182 -6.81 11.30 10.56
C ASN A 182 -6.38 12.71 10.99
N THR A 183 -5.13 12.94 11.35
CA THR A 183 -4.66 14.32 11.45
C THR A 183 -4.20 14.80 10.06
N PRO A 184 -4.73 15.90 9.51
CA PRO A 184 -4.23 16.48 8.27
C PRO A 184 -2.75 16.79 8.41
N VAL A 185 -1.97 16.40 7.41
CA VAL A 185 -0.53 16.69 7.36
C VAL A 185 -0.33 18.20 7.43
N SER A 186 0.37 18.70 8.45
CA SER A 186 0.71 20.11 8.53
C SER A 186 1.76 20.42 7.46
N TYR A 187 1.38 21.20 6.47
CA TYR A 187 2.29 21.64 5.43
C TYR A 187 3.24 22.70 5.98
N THR A 188 4.49 22.34 6.23
CA THR A 188 5.54 23.33 6.48
C THR A 188 6.04 23.83 5.14
N HIS A 189 5.71 25.06 4.78
CA HIS A 189 6.28 25.74 3.63
C HIS A 189 7.73 26.08 3.93
N LEU A 190 8.67 25.36 3.34
CA LEU A 190 10.06 25.82 3.25
C LEU A 190 10.13 26.82 2.11
N ARG A 191 10.19 28.11 2.45
CA ARG A 191 10.64 29.14 1.51
C ARG A 191 12.16 28.99 1.33
N ALA A 192 12.58 28.70 0.12
CA ALA A 192 13.96 28.96 -0.27
C ALA A 192 14.18 30.47 -0.20
N HIS A 193 15.09 30.93 0.65
CA HIS A 193 15.60 32.29 0.56
C HIS A 193 16.59 32.32 -0.59
N GLU A 194 16.23 33.03 -1.64
CA GLU A 194 17.19 33.48 -2.64
C GLU A 194 18.14 34.47 -1.95
N THR A 195 19.44 34.17 -2.00
CA THR A 195 20.52 35.13 -1.70
C THR A 195 21.13 35.58 -3.02
#